data_cbdcaa419104f398bda2a7816888e117
#
_entry.id   cbdcaa419104f398bda2a7816888e117
#
_cell.length_a   1.000
_cell.length_b   1.000
_cell.length_c   1.000
_cell.angle_alpha   90.00
_cell.angle_beta   90.00
_cell.angle_gamma   90.00
#
_symmetry.space_group_name_H-M   'P 1'
#
loop_
_entity.id
_entity.type
_entity.pdbx_description
1 polymer ?
#
loop_
_entity_poly.entity_id
_entity_poly.type
_entity_poly.pdbx_seq_one_letter_code
_entity_poly.pdbx_strand_id
1 'polypeptide(L)'
;MENHYIICGFGRIGRIICEELHADNMNFIVIDQNPDTIPDLESFRYLYLNMDATSENALLKAGIMKARGLVTAVSSDADNVFITLTAKGLKPDIFILARASEGKNEDKLLRSGATRVVTPYHIGGRRMAQVLKRPTVVDFIDVATMGNKLGLMMEELSIKENSRLVGKNLIESYLRRDFGIIIVAIKKLSGEMIFNPLPSEKIEAGDVLVVIGKKEDLKRMNDII
;
A
#
# COMPACT_ATOMS: atom_id res chain seq x y z
N MET A 1 -16.55 16.80 -4.94
CA MET A 1 -16.02 15.42 -4.93
C MET A 1 -16.23 14.82 -3.54
N GLU A 2 -16.53 13.53 -3.44
CA GLU A 2 -16.72 12.81 -2.17
C GLU A 2 -15.92 11.51 -2.20
N ASN A 3 -15.54 11.00 -1.02
CA ASN A 3 -14.78 9.74 -0.88
C ASN A 3 -13.52 9.68 -1.75
N HIS A 4 -12.76 10.78 -1.78
CA HIS A 4 -11.55 10.96 -2.58
C HIS A 4 -10.33 11.17 -1.70
N TYR A 5 -9.14 11.13 -2.29
CA TYR A 5 -7.89 11.48 -1.64
C TYR A 5 -7.45 12.89 -2.00
N ILE A 6 -6.82 13.58 -1.06
CA ILE A 6 -6.17 14.88 -1.30
C ILE A 6 -4.66 14.65 -1.32
N ILE A 7 -3.99 15.03 -2.40
CA ILE A 7 -2.55 14.88 -2.56
C ILE A 7 -1.90 16.26 -2.50
N CYS A 8 -1.22 16.55 -1.40
CA CYS A 8 -0.51 17.81 -1.19
C CYS A 8 0.94 17.67 -1.69
N GLY A 9 1.25 18.34 -2.80
CA GLY A 9 2.52 18.31 -3.51
C GLY A 9 2.53 17.37 -4.71
N PHE A 10 2.83 17.90 -5.91
CA PHE A 10 2.98 17.17 -7.17
C PHE A 10 4.45 17.11 -7.63
N GLY A 11 5.36 16.97 -6.65
CA GLY A 11 6.76 16.64 -6.91
C GLY A 11 6.95 15.18 -7.31
N ARG A 12 8.19 14.69 -7.29
CA ARG A 12 8.54 13.31 -7.69
C ARG A 12 7.69 12.22 -7.01
N ILE A 13 7.49 12.33 -5.71
CA ILE A 13 6.71 11.34 -4.95
C ILE A 13 5.20 11.51 -5.20
N GLY A 14 4.70 12.75 -5.14
CA GLY A 14 3.28 13.02 -5.38
C GLY A 14 2.83 12.57 -6.77
N ARG A 15 3.66 12.76 -7.79
CA ARG A 15 3.40 12.29 -9.17
C ARG A 15 3.22 10.77 -9.21
N ILE A 16 4.14 10.00 -8.64
CA ILE A 16 4.05 8.54 -8.59
C ILE A 16 2.77 8.10 -7.85
N ILE A 17 2.44 8.74 -6.73
CA ILE A 17 1.21 8.43 -6.00
C ILE A 17 -0.03 8.69 -6.86
N CYS A 18 -0.07 9.80 -7.60
CA CYS A 18 -1.19 10.10 -8.50
C CYS A 18 -1.31 9.08 -9.64
N GLU A 19 -0.19 8.66 -10.24
CA GLU A 19 -0.14 7.64 -11.29
C GLU A 19 -0.73 6.31 -10.81
N GLU A 20 -0.31 5.83 -9.63
CA GLU A 20 -0.81 4.60 -9.03
C GLU A 20 -2.31 4.69 -8.68
N LEU A 21 -2.74 5.79 -8.05
CA LEU A 21 -4.16 6.00 -7.72
C LEU A 21 -5.02 6.07 -8.98
N HIS A 22 -4.50 6.69 -10.05
CA HIS A 22 -5.18 6.77 -11.33
C HIS A 22 -5.33 5.40 -12.00
N ALA A 23 -4.26 4.59 -11.98
CA ALA A 23 -4.27 3.22 -12.52
C ALA A 23 -5.33 2.34 -11.82
N ASP A 24 -5.55 2.57 -10.52
CA ASP A 24 -6.56 1.87 -9.72
C ASP A 24 -7.96 2.52 -9.77
N ASN A 25 -8.16 3.52 -10.63
CA ASN A 25 -9.41 4.29 -10.75
C ASN A 25 -9.87 4.94 -9.43
N MET A 26 -8.93 5.31 -8.56
CA MET A 26 -9.23 6.00 -7.32
C MET A 26 -9.40 7.50 -7.54
N ASN A 27 -10.41 8.10 -6.91
CA ASN A 27 -10.65 9.54 -7.02
C ASN A 27 -9.67 10.32 -6.14
N PHE A 28 -9.04 11.34 -6.72
CA PHE A 28 -8.15 12.24 -5.98
C PHE A 28 -8.16 13.66 -6.55
N ILE A 29 -7.67 14.60 -5.77
CA ILE A 29 -7.40 15.98 -6.14
C ILE A 29 -6.00 16.36 -5.68
N VAL A 30 -5.26 17.06 -6.52
CA VAL A 30 -3.90 17.54 -6.23
C VAL A 30 -3.94 18.98 -5.74
N ILE A 31 -3.14 19.31 -4.73
CA ILE A 31 -2.85 20.70 -4.33
C ILE A 31 -1.35 20.91 -4.51
N ASP A 32 -0.98 21.80 -5.42
CA ASP A 32 0.42 22.20 -5.61
C ASP A 32 0.49 23.69 -5.96
N GLN A 33 1.40 24.41 -5.32
CA GLN A 33 1.56 25.87 -5.55
C GLN A 33 2.44 26.19 -6.75
N ASN A 34 3.24 25.22 -7.25
CA ASN A 34 4.14 25.46 -8.37
C ASN A 34 3.37 25.46 -9.70
N PRO A 35 3.32 26.61 -10.42
CA PRO A 35 2.61 26.68 -11.71
C PRO A 35 3.25 25.80 -12.79
N ASP A 36 4.53 25.43 -12.67
CA ASP A 36 5.21 24.58 -13.65
C ASP A 36 4.65 23.14 -13.66
N THR A 37 3.88 22.77 -12.66
CA THR A 37 3.23 21.44 -12.60
C THR A 37 1.91 21.38 -13.37
N ILE A 38 1.31 22.54 -13.70
CA ILE A 38 -0.01 22.64 -14.34
C ILE A 38 -0.05 21.91 -15.69
N PRO A 39 0.89 22.10 -16.63
CA PRO A 39 0.83 21.41 -17.92
C PRO A 39 0.77 19.88 -17.79
N ASP A 40 1.50 19.31 -16.83
CA ASP A 40 1.48 17.88 -16.58
C ASP A 40 0.14 17.43 -16.00
N LEU A 41 -0.38 18.16 -15.00
CA LEU A 41 -1.67 17.88 -14.37
C LEU A 41 -2.82 17.90 -15.38
N GLU A 42 -2.81 18.88 -16.31
CA GLU A 42 -3.78 18.99 -17.39
C GLU A 42 -3.63 17.86 -18.42
N SER A 43 -2.39 17.51 -18.80
CA SER A 43 -2.12 16.42 -19.74
C SER A 43 -2.63 15.07 -19.24
N PHE A 44 -2.50 14.80 -17.94
CA PHE A 44 -3.04 13.62 -17.27
C PHE A 44 -4.53 13.72 -16.94
N ARG A 45 -5.15 14.91 -17.14
CA ARG A 45 -6.53 15.20 -16.77
C ARG A 45 -6.81 15.01 -15.28
N TYR A 46 -5.84 15.31 -14.43
CA TYR A 46 -6.02 15.26 -13.00
C TYR A 46 -6.72 16.50 -12.48
N LEU A 47 -7.59 16.34 -11.50
CA LEU A 47 -8.18 17.49 -10.81
C LEU A 47 -7.13 18.12 -9.90
N TYR A 48 -6.99 19.43 -9.94
CA TYR A 48 -5.98 20.13 -9.15
C TYR A 48 -6.44 21.50 -8.66
N LEU A 49 -5.75 21.98 -7.64
CA LEU A 49 -5.79 23.36 -7.14
C LEU A 49 -4.37 23.91 -7.15
N ASN A 50 -4.13 24.97 -7.90
CA ASN A 50 -2.85 25.68 -7.85
C ASN A 50 -2.85 26.61 -6.64
N MET A 51 -2.54 26.08 -5.47
CA MET A 51 -2.59 26.75 -4.17
C MET A 51 -1.51 26.21 -3.24
N ASP A 52 -1.18 26.98 -2.21
CA ASP A 52 -0.35 26.51 -1.10
C ASP A 52 -1.14 25.54 -0.23
N ALA A 53 -0.64 24.29 -0.13
CA ALA A 53 -1.28 23.22 0.63
C ALA A 53 -1.24 23.47 2.16
N THR A 54 -0.38 24.35 2.65
CA THR A 54 -0.36 24.77 4.06
C THR A 54 -1.57 25.64 4.42
N SER A 55 -2.23 26.23 3.42
CA SER A 55 -3.41 27.06 3.65
C SER A 55 -4.64 26.19 3.97
N GLU A 56 -5.30 26.52 5.09
CA GLU A 56 -6.60 25.91 5.46
C GLU A 56 -7.63 26.02 4.32
N ASN A 57 -7.67 27.19 3.65
CA ASN A 57 -8.58 27.42 2.52
C ASN A 57 -8.32 26.47 1.35
N ALA A 58 -7.07 26.08 1.09
CA ALA A 58 -6.75 25.09 0.05
C ALA A 58 -7.33 23.72 0.40
N LEU A 59 -7.20 23.26 1.65
CA LEU A 59 -7.76 22.00 2.11
C LEU A 59 -9.30 22.01 2.08
N LEU A 60 -9.92 23.11 2.47
CA LEU A 60 -11.38 23.27 2.39
C LEU A 60 -11.88 23.22 0.94
N LYS A 61 -11.22 23.94 0.01
CA LYS A 61 -11.54 23.91 -1.42
C LYS A 61 -11.31 22.52 -2.04
N ALA A 62 -10.32 21.78 -1.57
CA ALA A 62 -10.09 20.41 -1.95
C ALA A 62 -11.14 19.44 -1.39
N GLY A 63 -12.06 19.90 -0.52
CA GLY A 63 -13.15 19.10 0.01
C GLY A 63 -12.73 18.16 1.14
N ILE A 64 -11.83 18.60 2.03
CA ILE A 64 -11.29 17.78 3.12
C ILE A 64 -12.38 17.13 4.00
N MET A 65 -13.50 17.83 4.22
CA MET A 65 -14.61 17.31 5.03
C MET A 65 -15.23 16.03 4.46
N LYS A 66 -15.14 15.84 3.14
CA LYS A 66 -15.68 14.69 2.41
C LYS A 66 -14.59 13.74 1.89
N ALA A 67 -13.32 14.07 2.14
CA ALA A 67 -12.19 13.25 1.72
C ALA A 67 -12.08 11.97 2.56
N ARG A 68 -11.65 10.89 1.93
CA ARG A 68 -11.31 9.62 2.58
C ARG A 68 -9.96 9.69 3.29
N GLY A 69 -9.01 10.43 2.73
CA GLY A 69 -7.68 10.57 3.27
C GLY A 69 -6.89 11.68 2.60
N LEU A 70 -5.77 12.02 3.20
CA LEU A 70 -4.85 13.04 2.73
C LEU A 70 -3.42 12.47 2.69
N VAL A 71 -2.70 12.81 1.63
CA VAL A 71 -1.26 12.54 1.52
C VAL A 71 -0.52 13.86 1.55
N THR A 72 0.42 14.03 2.47
CA THR A 72 1.32 15.20 2.48
C THR A 72 2.68 14.77 1.96
N ALA A 73 3.04 15.26 0.77
CA ALA A 73 4.25 14.91 0.02
C ALA A 73 5.02 16.14 -0.49
N VAL A 74 4.82 17.30 0.15
CA VAL A 74 5.59 18.52 -0.18
C VAL A 74 7.06 18.36 0.21
N SER A 75 7.93 19.22 -0.31
CA SER A 75 9.39 19.08 -0.16
C SER A 75 9.89 19.29 1.27
N SER A 76 9.22 20.15 2.03
CA SER A 76 9.58 20.55 3.40
C SER A 76 8.87 19.68 4.43
N ASP A 77 9.63 19.06 5.36
CA ASP A 77 9.05 18.29 6.46
C ASP A 77 8.28 19.20 7.44
N ALA A 78 8.68 20.47 7.59
CA ALA A 78 7.94 21.44 8.40
C ALA A 78 6.56 21.72 7.81
N ASP A 79 6.47 21.89 6.50
CA ASP A 79 5.19 22.10 5.81
C ASP A 79 4.32 20.83 5.89
N ASN A 80 4.92 19.63 5.77
CA ASN A 80 4.20 18.38 5.96
C ASN A 80 3.60 18.27 7.38
N VAL A 81 4.33 18.72 8.42
CA VAL A 81 3.80 18.80 9.80
C VAL A 81 2.65 19.80 9.88
N PHE A 82 2.81 20.98 9.28
CA PHE A 82 1.78 22.02 9.32
C PHE A 82 0.50 21.60 8.60
N ILE A 83 0.62 21.02 7.40
CA ILE A 83 -0.50 20.46 6.65
C ILE A 83 -1.23 19.39 7.49
N THR A 84 -0.45 18.50 8.14
CA THR A 84 -1.01 17.44 8.99
C THR A 84 -1.82 18.00 10.16
N LEU A 85 -1.27 18.99 10.86
CA LEU A 85 -1.95 19.67 11.98
C LEU A 85 -3.24 20.35 11.51
N THR A 86 -3.17 21.12 10.41
CA THR A 86 -4.32 21.82 9.84
C THR A 86 -5.41 20.83 9.40
N ALA A 87 -5.02 19.76 8.73
CA ALA A 87 -5.96 18.72 8.28
C ALA A 87 -6.64 18.02 9.46
N LYS A 88 -5.90 17.70 10.53
CA LYS A 88 -6.47 17.12 11.76
C LYS A 88 -7.36 18.10 12.52
N GLY A 89 -7.04 19.38 12.50
CA GLY A 89 -7.90 20.42 13.07
C GLY A 89 -9.25 20.53 12.37
N LEU A 90 -9.25 20.40 11.02
CA LEU A 90 -10.46 20.44 10.21
C LEU A 90 -11.27 19.14 10.30
N LYS A 91 -10.61 17.99 10.20
CA LYS A 91 -11.24 16.66 10.21
C LYS A 91 -10.41 15.70 11.08
N PRO A 92 -10.73 15.54 12.37
CA PRO A 92 -9.93 14.77 13.33
C PRO A 92 -9.75 13.29 12.98
N ASP A 93 -10.72 12.67 12.31
CA ASP A 93 -10.76 11.27 11.93
C ASP A 93 -10.11 10.96 10.58
N ILE A 94 -9.66 11.99 9.82
CA ILE A 94 -9.09 11.79 8.51
C ILE A 94 -7.81 10.92 8.57
N PHE A 95 -7.70 9.95 7.65
CA PHE A 95 -6.46 9.20 7.44
C PHE A 95 -5.41 10.12 6.79
N ILE A 96 -4.24 10.23 7.39
CA ILE A 96 -3.13 11.04 6.86
C ILE A 96 -1.89 10.18 6.67
N LEU A 97 -1.43 10.09 5.43
CA LEU A 97 -0.13 9.55 5.06
C LEU A 97 0.84 10.71 4.85
N ALA A 98 1.87 10.80 5.68
CA ALA A 98 2.85 11.87 5.59
C ALA A 98 4.20 11.37 5.06
N ARG A 99 4.83 12.17 4.20
CA ARG A 99 6.20 11.97 3.78
C ARG A 99 7.15 12.64 4.77
N ALA A 100 8.17 11.92 5.23
CA ALA A 100 9.34 12.50 5.87
C ALA A 100 10.57 12.40 4.95
N SER A 101 11.37 13.45 4.89
CA SER A 101 12.64 13.45 4.17
C SER A 101 13.71 12.69 4.96
N GLU A 102 13.67 12.81 6.29
CA GLU A 102 14.61 12.17 7.22
C GLU A 102 13.87 11.39 8.31
N GLY A 103 14.39 10.22 8.68
CA GLY A 103 13.79 9.37 9.72
C GLY A 103 13.60 10.06 11.08
N LYS A 104 14.48 11.01 11.44
CA LYS A 104 14.35 11.79 12.70
C LYS A 104 13.08 12.65 12.78
N ASN A 105 12.42 12.92 11.64
CA ASN A 105 11.19 13.72 11.57
C ASN A 105 9.91 12.86 11.62
N GLU A 106 10.04 11.53 11.56
CA GLU A 106 8.92 10.59 11.60
C GLU A 106 8.07 10.77 12.87
N ASP A 107 8.73 10.79 14.04
CA ASP A 107 8.04 10.98 15.33
C ASP A 107 7.31 12.33 15.43
N LYS A 108 7.84 13.38 14.79
CA LYS A 108 7.18 14.69 14.78
C LYS A 108 5.90 14.64 13.95
N LEU A 109 5.94 14.01 12.79
CA LEU A 109 4.77 13.82 11.93
C LEU A 109 3.71 12.93 12.58
N LEU A 110 4.11 11.85 13.25
CA LEU A 110 3.17 11.02 14.01
C LEU A 110 2.51 11.82 15.15
N ARG A 111 3.30 12.58 15.91
CA ARG A 111 2.77 13.44 16.99
C ARG A 111 1.90 14.58 16.48
N SER A 112 2.10 15.05 15.25
CA SER A 112 1.21 16.04 14.62
C SER A 112 -0.12 15.44 14.14
N GLY A 113 -0.29 14.12 14.25
CA GLY A 113 -1.52 13.42 13.91
C GLY A 113 -1.47 12.63 12.58
N ALA A 114 -0.31 12.48 11.94
CA ALA A 114 -0.21 11.58 10.81
C ALA A 114 -0.57 10.15 11.24
N THR A 115 -1.39 9.48 10.45
CA THR A 115 -1.77 8.08 10.70
C THR A 115 -0.61 7.15 10.35
N ARG A 116 0.12 7.49 9.28
CA ARG A 116 1.33 6.80 8.86
C ARG A 116 2.35 7.78 8.31
N VAL A 117 3.62 7.45 8.47
CA VAL A 117 4.75 8.22 7.92
C VAL A 117 5.59 7.30 7.06
N VAL A 118 6.04 7.82 5.92
CA VAL A 118 6.94 7.11 4.99
C VAL A 118 8.16 7.98 4.72
N THR A 119 9.33 7.36 4.71
CA THR A 119 10.63 7.96 4.41
C THR A 119 11.19 7.42 3.09
N PRO A 120 10.76 7.94 1.92
CA PRO A 120 11.04 7.33 0.61
C PRO A 120 12.53 7.17 0.32
N TYR A 121 13.34 8.16 0.67
CA TYR A 121 14.79 8.11 0.45
C TYR A 121 15.47 6.99 1.27
N HIS A 122 15.04 6.80 2.51
CA HIS A 122 15.58 5.72 3.35
C HIS A 122 15.16 4.35 2.80
N ILE A 123 13.89 4.20 2.41
CA ILE A 123 13.37 2.98 1.81
C ILE A 123 14.10 2.70 0.49
N GLY A 124 14.21 3.70 -0.40
CA GLY A 124 14.89 3.55 -1.69
C GLY A 124 16.38 3.23 -1.52
N GLY A 125 17.09 3.93 -0.64
CA GLY A 125 18.49 3.67 -0.36
C GLY A 125 18.75 2.27 0.20
N ARG A 126 17.89 1.82 1.14
CA ARG A 126 17.94 0.46 1.67
C ARG A 126 17.70 -0.58 0.57
N ARG A 127 16.73 -0.33 -0.31
CA ARG A 127 16.43 -1.20 -1.46
C ARG A 127 17.61 -1.31 -2.41
N MET A 128 18.23 -0.19 -2.78
CA MET A 128 19.43 -0.17 -3.62
C MET A 128 20.58 -0.98 -3.01
N ALA A 129 20.81 -0.83 -1.70
CA ALA A 129 21.80 -1.62 -0.99
C ALA A 129 21.47 -3.14 -0.97
N GLN A 130 20.20 -3.50 -0.89
CA GLN A 130 19.78 -4.90 -0.98
C GLN A 130 20.02 -5.48 -2.38
N VAL A 131 19.74 -4.73 -3.44
CA VAL A 131 20.03 -5.15 -4.82
C VAL A 131 21.52 -5.46 -5.00
N LEU A 132 22.42 -4.61 -4.44
CA LEU A 132 23.86 -4.84 -4.51
C LEU A 132 24.29 -6.08 -3.72
N LYS A 133 23.68 -6.34 -2.56
CA LYS A 133 24.08 -7.43 -1.66
C LYS A 133 23.46 -8.77 -2.03
N ARG A 134 22.22 -8.77 -2.52
CA ARG A 134 21.42 -9.99 -2.74
C ARG A 134 20.48 -9.81 -3.93
N PRO A 135 21.01 -9.61 -5.16
CA PRO A 135 20.19 -9.30 -6.35
C PRO A 135 19.09 -10.35 -6.58
N THR A 136 19.45 -11.63 -6.57
CA THR A 136 18.50 -12.72 -6.82
C THR A 136 17.34 -12.77 -5.81
N VAL A 137 17.60 -12.42 -4.54
CA VAL A 137 16.54 -12.37 -3.51
C VAL A 137 15.60 -11.20 -3.80
N VAL A 138 16.16 -10.07 -4.19
CA VAL A 138 15.38 -8.88 -4.57
C VAL A 138 14.52 -9.17 -5.77
N ASP A 139 15.09 -9.76 -6.82
CA ASP A 139 14.37 -10.17 -8.04
C ASP A 139 13.22 -11.13 -7.70
N PHE A 140 13.46 -12.12 -6.83
CA PHE A 140 12.45 -13.07 -6.39
C PHE A 140 11.28 -12.38 -5.65
N ILE A 141 11.59 -11.45 -4.74
CA ILE A 141 10.55 -10.70 -4.00
C ILE A 141 9.74 -9.83 -4.96
N ASP A 142 10.39 -9.14 -5.92
CA ASP A 142 9.69 -8.32 -6.91
C ASP A 142 8.78 -9.16 -7.79
N VAL A 143 9.25 -10.33 -8.22
CA VAL A 143 8.45 -11.32 -8.96
C VAL A 143 7.22 -11.72 -8.16
N ALA A 144 7.40 -12.00 -6.86
CA ALA A 144 6.33 -12.52 -6.01
C ALA A 144 5.30 -11.44 -5.61
N THR A 145 5.71 -10.16 -5.50
CA THR A 145 4.85 -9.09 -4.95
C THR A 145 4.25 -8.16 -6.00
N MET A 146 4.95 -7.91 -7.12
CA MET A 146 4.51 -6.93 -8.12
C MET A 146 3.88 -7.56 -9.37
N GLY A 147 3.82 -8.89 -9.42
CA GLY A 147 3.34 -9.63 -10.59
C GLY A 147 4.16 -9.30 -11.85
N ASN A 148 4.82 -10.27 -12.43
CA ASN A 148 5.66 -10.04 -13.60
C ASN A 148 5.29 -10.93 -14.79
N LYS A 149 6.14 -10.91 -15.85
CA LYS A 149 6.02 -11.74 -17.05
C LYS A 149 5.94 -13.25 -16.77
N LEU A 150 6.33 -13.72 -15.57
CA LEU A 150 6.24 -15.13 -15.16
C LEU A 150 4.85 -15.48 -14.59
N GLY A 151 3.99 -14.48 -14.33
CA GLY A 151 2.64 -14.70 -13.80
C GLY A 151 2.60 -15.24 -12.38
N LEU A 152 3.73 -15.24 -11.65
CA LEU A 152 3.78 -15.63 -10.25
C LEU A 152 3.28 -14.51 -9.35
N MET A 153 2.48 -14.83 -8.34
CA MET A 153 1.96 -13.90 -7.34
C MET A 153 2.03 -14.52 -5.95
N MET A 154 2.20 -13.66 -4.96
CA MET A 154 2.00 -14.00 -3.55
C MET A 154 0.62 -13.48 -3.13
N GLU A 155 -0.19 -14.35 -2.57
CA GLU A 155 -1.58 -14.04 -2.19
C GLU A 155 -1.89 -14.56 -0.80
N GLU A 156 -2.89 -13.95 -0.17
CA GLU A 156 -3.50 -14.42 1.06
C GLU A 156 -4.80 -15.16 0.74
N LEU A 157 -4.91 -16.39 1.22
CA LEU A 157 -6.08 -17.23 1.03
C LEU A 157 -6.74 -17.50 2.38
N SER A 158 -7.89 -16.88 2.63
CA SER A 158 -8.65 -17.08 3.87
C SER A 158 -9.47 -18.36 3.80
N ILE A 159 -9.28 -19.25 4.75
CA ILE A 159 -9.96 -20.54 4.82
C ILE A 159 -11.33 -20.37 5.50
N LYS A 160 -12.41 -20.50 4.71
CA LYS A 160 -13.78 -20.46 5.22
C LYS A 160 -14.16 -21.77 5.89
N GLU A 161 -15.18 -21.75 6.74
CA GLU A 161 -15.68 -22.93 7.47
C GLU A 161 -16.11 -24.08 6.55
N ASN A 162 -16.67 -23.75 5.38
CA ASN A 162 -17.10 -24.71 4.38
C ASN A 162 -16.04 -25.11 3.36
N SER A 163 -14.80 -24.69 3.55
CA SER A 163 -13.68 -25.04 2.66
C SER A 163 -13.39 -26.54 2.70
N ARG A 164 -13.12 -27.12 1.53
CA ARG A 164 -12.69 -28.52 1.40
C ARG A 164 -11.32 -28.80 2.00
N LEU A 165 -10.60 -27.76 2.40
CA LEU A 165 -9.26 -27.85 3.00
C LEU A 165 -9.31 -28.00 4.51
N VAL A 166 -10.42 -27.64 5.17
CA VAL A 166 -10.57 -27.72 6.61
C VAL A 166 -10.35 -29.15 7.12
N GLY A 167 -9.50 -29.31 8.13
CA GLY A 167 -9.15 -30.56 8.76
C GLY A 167 -8.07 -31.40 8.03
N LYS A 168 -7.71 -31.01 6.81
CA LYS A 168 -6.63 -31.66 6.03
C LYS A 168 -5.28 -31.12 6.46
N ASN A 169 -4.26 -31.94 6.39
CA ASN A 169 -2.88 -31.47 6.45
C ASN A 169 -2.40 -31.00 5.06
N LEU A 170 -1.20 -30.39 5.01
CA LEU A 170 -0.68 -29.83 3.77
C LEU A 170 -0.42 -30.89 2.66
N ILE A 171 -0.14 -32.16 3.05
CA ILE A 171 -0.01 -33.27 2.09
C ILE A 171 -1.39 -33.60 1.49
N GLU A 172 -2.38 -33.79 2.35
CA GLU A 172 -3.75 -34.17 1.99
C GLU A 172 -4.51 -33.05 1.27
N SER A 173 -4.05 -31.82 1.39
CA SER A 173 -4.61 -30.66 0.67
C SER A 173 -4.35 -30.74 -0.85
N TYR A 174 -3.30 -31.43 -1.26
CA TYR A 174 -2.79 -31.55 -2.65
C TYR A 174 -2.54 -30.21 -3.36
N LEU A 175 -2.47 -29.08 -2.64
CA LEU A 175 -2.32 -27.74 -3.21
C LEU A 175 -1.07 -27.61 -4.10
N ARG A 176 0.04 -28.21 -3.67
CA ARG A 176 1.28 -28.20 -4.44
C ARG A 176 1.17 -29.09 -5.70
N ARG A 177 0.54 -30.25 -5.56
CA ARG A 177 0.45 -31.24 -6.67
C ARG A 177 -0.51 -30.80 -7.76
N ASP A 178 -1.69 -30.30 -7.36
CA ASP A 178 -2.80 -30.07 -8.30
C ASP A 178 -2.82 -28.63 -8.84
N PHE A 179 -2.25 -27.68 -8.07
CA PHE A 179 -2.24 -26.25 -8.42
C PHE A 179 -0.83 -25.65 -8.50
N GLY A 180 0.24 -26.41 -8.21
CA GLY A 180 1.60 -25.87 -8.22
C GLY A 180 1.84 -24.77 -7.18
N ILE A 181 0.99 -24.68 -6.14
CA ILE A 181 1.02 -23.63 -5.12
C ILE A 181 1.98 -24.02 -4.00
N ILE A 182 2.82 -23.07 -3.59
CA ILE A 182 3.72 -23.19 -2.44
C ILE A 182 3.12 -22.43 -1.28
N ILE A 183 2.91 -23.08 -0.14
CA ILE A 183 2.49 -22.44 1.11
C ILE A 183 3.74 -21.97 1.83
N VAL A 184 3.87 -20.65 2.01
CA VAL A 184 5.01 -19.99 2.65
C VAL A 184 4.80 -19.85 4.14
N ALA A 185 3.56 -19.55 4.54
CA ALA A 185 3.17 -19.41 5.93
C ALA A 185 1.68 -19.69 6.13
N ILE A 186 1.32 -19.99 7.38
CA ILE A 186 -0.06 -20.09 7.84
C ILE A 186 -0.23 -19.13 9.01
N LYS A 187 -1.16 -18.18 8.89
CA LYS A 187 -1.60 -17.35 10.01
C LYS A 187 -2.82 -18.00 10.63
N LYS A 188 -2.67 -18.48 11.85
CA LYS A 188 -3.75 -19.10 12.63
C LYS A 188 -4.77 -18.04 13.08
N LEU A 189 -5.98 -18.48 13.38
CA LEU A 189 -7.05 -17.61 13.92
C LEU A 189 -6.60 -16.94 15.25
N SER A 190 -5.70 -17.56 16.02
CA SER A 190 -5.07 -16.98 17.21
C SER A 190 -4.16 -15.78 16.93
N GLY A 191 -3.83 -15.53 15.65
CA GLY A 191 -2.86 -14.52 15.23
C GLY A 191 -1.42 -15.04 15.13
N GLU A 192 -1.13 -16.27 15.53
CA GLU A 192 0.17 -16.90 15.38
C GLU A 192 0.51 -17.10 13.90
N MET A 193 1.76 -16.81 13.51
CA MET A 193 2.27 -17.01 12.15
C MET A 193 3.26 -18.18 12.13
N ILE A 194 2.88 -19.26 11.46
CA ILE A 194 3.74 -20.44 11.24
C ILE A 194 4.43 -20.28 9.88
N PHE A 195 5.73 -19.97 9.90
CA PHE A 195 6.55 -19.92 8.69
C PHE A 195 7.06 -21.28 8.30
N ASN A 196 7.11 -21.56 7.00
CA ASN A 196 7.53 -22.85 6.45
C ASN A 196 6.84 -24.03 7.17
N PRO A 197 5.50 -24.09 7.13
CA PRO A 197 4.74 -25.08 7.88
C PRO A 197 5.14 -26.51 7.49
N LEU A 198 5.15 -27.40 8.48
CA LEU A 198 5.44 -28.81 8.23
C LEU A 198 4.35 -29.44 7.34
N PRO A 199 4.69 -30.46 6.54
CA PRO A 199 3.72 -31.17 5.71
C PRO A 199 2.52 -31.76 6.47
N SER A 200 2.71 -32.05 7.77
CA SER A 200 1.68 -32.55 8.69
C SER A 200 0.83 -31.45 9.31
N GLU A 201 1.16 -30.17 9.08
CA GLU A 201 0.40 -29.05 9.64
C GLU A 201 -1.04 -29.06 9.11
N LYS A 202 -2.00 -28.94 10.00
CA LYS A 202 -3.44 -28.93 9.68
C LYS A 202 -3.92 -27.54 9.31
N ILE A 203 -4.76 -27.50 8.29
CA ILE A 203 -5.48 -26.31 7.85
C ILE A 203 -6.80 -26.27 8.62
N GLU A 204 -7.07 -25.17 9.31
CA GLU A 204 -8.28 -24.98 10.12
C GLU A 204 -9.12 -23.85 9.55
N ALA A 205 -10.41 -23.84 9.88
CA ALA A 205 -11.28 -22.72 9.53
C ALA A 205 -10.81 -21.44 10.20
N GLY A 206 -10.81 -20.34 9.44
CA GLY A 206 -10.30 -19.05 9.90
C GLY A 206 -8.79 -18.86 9.74
N ASP A 207 -8.05 -19.90 9.32
CA ASP A 207 -6.65 -19.75 8.94
C ASP A 207 -6.51 -18.88 7.68
N VAL A 208 -5.38 -18.17 7.57
CA VAL A 208 -4.99 -17.45 6.35
C VAL A 208 -3.69 -18.07 5.84
N LEU A 209 -3.74 -18.66 4.66
CA LEU A 209 -2.55 -19.21 3.99
C LEU A 209 -1.88 -18.12 3.18
N VAL A 210 -0.59 -17.90 3.42
CA VAL A 210 0.26 -17.08 2.55
C VAL A 210 0.88 -18.00 1.52
N VAL A 211 0.54 -17.80 0.25
CA VAL A 211 0.89 -18.71 -0.84
C VAL A 211 1.60 -18.03 -1.97
N ILE A 212 2.43 -18.78 -2.71
CA ILE A 212 3.03 -18.37 -3.98
C ILE A 212 2.56 -19.33 -5.06
N GLY A 213 2.03 -18.79 -6.16
CA GLY A 213 1.59 -19.57 -7.30
C GLY A 213 1.39 -18.72 -8.54
N LYS A 214 1.05 -19.34 -9.66
CA LYS A 214 0.65 -18.63 -10.87
C LYS A 214 -0.74 -18.01 -10.67
N LYS A 215 -0.93 -16.79 -11.20
CA LYS A 215 -2.21 -16.06 -11.11
C LYS A 215 -3.41 -16.91 -11.53
N GLU A 216 -3.24 -17.72 -12.56
CA GLU A 216 -4.29 -18.60 -13.08
C GLU A 216 -4.65 -19.72 -12.09
N ASP A 217 -3.65 -20.32 -11.45
CA ASP A 217 -3.82 -21.40 -10.48
C ASP A 217 -4.41 -20.88 -9.17
N LEU A 218 -3.98 -19.69 -8.73
CA LEU A 218 -4.55 -19.00 -7.55
C LEU A 218 -6.04 -18.64 -7.76
N LYS A 219 -6.41 -18.20 -8.97
CA LYS A 219 -7.83 -17.95 -9.30
C LYS A 219 -8.67 -19.23 -9.23
N ARG A 220 -8.18 -20.34 -9.79
CA ARG A 220 -8.87 -21.64 -9.73
C ARG A 220 -9.04 -22.15 -8.31
N MET A 221 -8.16 -21.75 -7.41
CA MET A 221 -8.22 -22.14 -6.01
C MET A 221 -9.31 -21.39 -5.23
N ASN A 222 -9.62 -20.15 -5.59
CA ASN A 222 -10.71 -19.39 -4.96
C ASN A 222 -12.08 -20.08 -5.07
N ASP A 223 -12.24 -21.01 -6.00
CA ASP A 223 -13.45 -21.80 -6.18
C ASP A 223 -13.55 -23.02 -5.21
N ILE A 224 -12.46 -23.27 -4.45
CA ILE A 224 -12.33 -24.44 -3.56
C ILE A 224 -12.28 -24.05 -2.08
N ILE A 225 -12.04 -22.75 -1.78
CA ILE A 225 -11.87 -22.17 -0.44
C ILE A 225 -13.19 -21.65 0.15
#